data_06e9e80f53e2ab72183656575849b31b
#
_entry.id   06e9e80f53e2ab72183656575849b31b
#
_cell.length_a   1.000
_cell.length_b   1.000
_cell.length_c   1.000
_cell.angle_alpha   90.00
_cell.angle_beta   90.00
_cell.angle_gamma   90.00
#
_symmetry.space_group_name_H-M   'P 1'
#
loop_
_entity.id
_entity.type
_entity.pdbx_description
1 polymer ?
#
loop_
_entity_poly.entity_id
_entity_poly.type
_entity_poly.pdbx_seq_one_letter_code
_entity_poly.pdbx_strand_id
1 'polypeptide(L)'
;MPIDVLADVAVDAFAGADPVFTYRVPDELRAFVQPGQLVWAPLRRQRVQGVVLHVYAWDDPPLRSSGIPPASAVLADPKVIRDLIDLADPEAALTPAQLRLARWVSETYRAPLYECLSLMLPTGVSQESEPTWRASADGFAIELGTLPEKERAILYFLRRSGETSEHDLRDALRGSDAELRELYAALFERGLALRGARLSSPKARPRLERMVRLVVPLEQAEQAITTLTRS
;
A
#
# COMPACT_ATOMS: atom_id res chain seq x y z
N MET A 1 -6.56 11.28 -30.07
CA MET A 1 -6.97 11.09 -28.67
C MET A 1 -5.78 10.52 -27.94
N PRO A 2 -5.48 10.94 -26.70
CA PRO A 2 -4.43 10.28 -25.95
C PRO A 2 -4.81 8.81 -25.75
N ILE A 3 -3.89 7.91 -26.07
CA ILE A 3 -4.08 6.46 -25.89
C ILE A 3 -4.07 6.19 -24.39
N ASP A 4 -5.09 5.49 -23.89
CA ASP A 4 -5.14 5.10 -22.47
C ASP A 4 -4.02 4.09 -22.17
N VAL A 5 -3.24 4.39 -21.14
CA VAL A 5 -2.19 3.50 -20.64
C VAL A 5 -2.74 2.69 -19.49
N LEU A 6 -2.51 1.39 -19.52
CA LEU A 6 -2.96 0.44 -18.52
C LEU A 6 -1.79 -0.19 -17.79
N ALA A 7 -2.04 -0.60 -16.55
CA ALA A 7 -1.11 -1.36 -15.74
C ALA A 7 -1.80 -2.59 -15.14
N ASP A 8 -1.16 -3.75 -15.30
CA ASP A 8 -1.53 -4.95 -14.56
C ASP A 8 -0.80 -4.95 -13.22
N VAL A 9 -1.56 -5.06 -12.15
CA VAL A 9 -1.07 -4.93 -10.78
C VAL A 9 -1.46 -6.16 -9.98
N ALA A 10 -0.46 -6.84 -9.41
CA ALA A 10 -0.69 -7.85 -8.38
C ALA A 10 -0.94 -7.13 -7.06
N VAL A 11 -2.07 -7.40 -6.43
CA VAL A 11 -2.47 -6.73 -5.18
C VAL A 11 -2.61 -7.74 -4.05
N ASP A 12 -2.40 -7.24 -2.82
CA ASP A 12 -2.71 -7.99 -1.60
C ASP A 12 -4.24 -8.08 -1.46
N ALA A 13 -4.80 -9.16 -1.97
CA ALA A 13 -6.23 -9.43 -1.85
C ALA A 13 -6.44 -10.80 -1.23
N PHE A 14 -7.25 -10.81 -0.17
CA PHE A 14 -7.61 -11.95 0.68
C PHE A 14 -7.56 -13.33 0.03
N ALA A 15 -6.86 -14.23 0.72
CA ALA A 15 -6.91 -15.69 0.72
C ALA A 15 -7.42 -16.38 -0.56
N GLY A 16 -6.52 -16.99 -1.32
CA GLY A 16 -6.84 -18.07 -2.24
C GLY A 16 -7.08 -17.71 -3.70
N ALA A 17 -7.10 -16.43 -4.05
CA ALA A 17 -7.10 -15.97 -5.43
C ALA A 17 -5.74 -15.31 -5.76
N ASP A 18 -5.31 -15.44 -7.00
CA ASP A 18 -4.13 -14.76 -7.52
C ASP A 18 -4.58 -13.47 -8.25
N PRO A 19 -4.90 -12.39 -7.50
CA PRO A 19 -5.60 -11.26 -8.06
C PRO A 19 -4.62 -10.32 -8.77
N VAL A 20 -4.52 -10.47 -10.06
CA VAL A 20 -3.96 -9.45 -10.94
C VAL A 20 -5.10 -8.64 -11.53
N PHE A 21 -5.15 -7.36 -11.16
CA PHE A 21 -6.15 -6.44 -11.68
C PHE A 21 -5.51 -5.47 -12.66
N THR A 22 -6.30 -5.06 -13.65
CA THR A 22 -5.90 -4.01 -14.60
C THR A 22 -6.45 -2.68 -14.13
N TYR A 23 -5.57 -1.68 -14.08
CA TYR A 23 -5.90 -0.29 -13.74
C TYR A 23 -5.49 0.64 -14.87
N ARG A 24 -6.19 1.75 -15.02
CA ARG A 24 -5.76 2.84 -15.89
C ARG A 24 -4.69 3.66 -15.18
N VAL A 25 -3.66 4.03 -15.89
CA VAL A 25 -2.60 4.90 -15.39
C VAL A 25 -2.98 6.35 -15.68
N PRO A 26 -3.23 7.19 -14.66
CA PRO A 26 -3.47 8.62 -14.84
C PRO A 26 -2.33 9.31 -15.58
N ASP A 27 -2.64 10.37 -16.32
CA ASP A 27 -1.66 11.07 -17.15
C ASP A 27 -0.42 11.55 -16.38
N GLU A 28 -0.64 12.02 -15.15
CA GLU A 28 0.40 12.48 -14.24
C GLU A 28 1.35 11.37 -13.77
N LEU A 29 0.90 10.12 -13.78
CA LEU A 29 1.71 8.96 -13.35
C LEU A 29 2.38 8.23 -14.50
N ARG A 30 2.02 8.50 -15.75
CA ARG A 30 2.51 7.75 -16.93
C ARG A 30 4.03 7.70 -17.09
N ALA A 31 4.70 8.79 -16.71
CA ALA A 31 6.15 8.88 -16.81
C ALA A 31 6.90 8.08 -15.73
N PHE A 32 6.20 7.69 -14.68
CA PHE A 32 6.81 7.09 -13.49
C PHE A 32 6.40 5.64 -13.26
N VAL A 33 5.23 5.22 -13.75
CA VAL A 33 4.75 3.84 -13.57
C VAL A 33 5.51 2.89 -14.49
N GLN A 34 6.18 1.90 -13.90
CA GLN A 34 6.96 0.89 -14.61
C GLN A 34 6.83 -0.48 -13.91
N PRO A 35 7.15 -1.60 -14.61
CA PRO A 35 7.17 -2.91 -13.98
C PRO A 35 8.09 -2.96 -12.76
N GLY A 36 7.61 -3.57 -11.67
CA GLY A 36 8.30 -3.62 -10.39
C GLY A 36 8.01 -2.44 -9.47
N GLN A 37 7.28 -1.43 -9.93
CA GLN A 37 6.85 -0.28 -9.15
C GLN A 37 5.80 -0.68 -8.11
N LEU A 38 5.92 -0.14 -6.90
CA LEU A 38 4.87 -0.19 -5.91
C LEU A 38 3.88 0.94 -6.13
N VAL A 39 2.59 0.60 -6.17
CA VAL A 39 1.51 1.54 -6.42
C VAL A 39 0.37 1.37 -5.43
N TRP A 40 -0.41 2.42 -5.28
CA TRP A 40 -1.68 2.39 -4.58
C TRP A 40 -2.81 2.19 -5.58
N ALA A 41 -3.60 1.15 -5.37
CA ALA A 41 -4.72 0.80 -6.23
C ALA A 41 -6.03 0.73 -5.44
N PRO A 42 -7.17 1.13 -6.04
CA PRO A 42 -8.47 0.98 -5.42
C PRO A 42 -8.97 -0.46 -5.56
N LEU A 43 -9.20 -1.16 -4.44
CA LEU A 43 -9.82 -2.48 -4.44
C LEU A 43 -11.12 -2.42 -3.64
N ARG A 44 -12.27 -2.60 -4.31
CA ARG A 44 -13.62 -2.39 -3.71
C ARG A 44 -13.75 -0.98 -3.12
N ARG A 45 -13.77 -0.84 -1.78
CA ARG A 45 -13.84 0.42 -1.04
C ARG A 45 -12.54 0.74 -0.27
N GLN A 46 -11.50 -0.03 -0.52
CA GLN A 46 -10.20 0.11 0.17
C GLN A 46 -9.12 0.54 -0.81
N ARG A 47 -8.11 1.17 -0.28
CA ARG A 47 -6.85 1.45 -0.95
C ARG A 47 -5.88 0.34 -0.56
N VAL A 48 -5.34 -0.38 -1.54
CA VAL A 48 -4.40 -1.47 -1.33
C VAL A 48 -3.09 -1.18 -2.04
N GLN A 49 -2.01 -1.71 -1.50
CA GLN A 49 -0.73 -1.68 -2.16
C GLN A 49 -0.65 -2.82 -3.17
N GLY A 50 0.00 -2.59 -4.30
CA GLY A 50 0.23 -3.59 -5.32
C GLY A 50 1.55 -3.39 -6.04
N VAL A 51 1.99 -4.42 -6.73
CA VAL A 51 3.19 -4.42 -7.58
C VAL A 51 2.78 -4.40 -9.03
N VAL A 52 3.28 -3.44 -9.79
CA VAL A 52 3.07 -3.35 -11.24
C VAL A 52 3.83 -4.49 -11.94
N LEU A 53 3.10 -5.28 -12.72
CA LEU A 53 3.66 -6.39 -13.50
C LEU A 53 3.95 -6.01 -14.95
N HIS A 54 2.98 -5.29 -15.55
CA HIS A 54 3.05 -4.84 -16.94
C HIS A 54 2.45 -3.43 -17.06
N VAL A 55 3.00 -2.64 -17.97
CA VAL A 55 2.44 -1.36 -18.41
C VAL A 55 2.32 -1.41 -19.91
N TYR A 56 1.17 -1.04 -20.47
CA TYR A 56 0.91 -1.15 -21.90
C TYR A 56 -0.18 -0.17 -22.35
N ALA A 57 -0.20 0.13 -23.64
CA ALA A 57 -1.28 0.89 -24.25
C ALA A 57 -2.52 0.02 -24.45
N TRP A 58 -3.71 0.63 -24.40
CA TRP A 58 -4.98 -0.09 -24.56
C TRP A 58 -5.05 -0.91 -25.86
N ASP A 59 -4.50 -0.38 -26.94
CA ASP A 59 -4.50 -0.95 -28.29
C ASP A 59 -3.32 -1.91 -28.56
N ASP A 60 -2.36 -2.00 -27.63
CA ASP A 60 -1.18 -2.89 -27.73
C ASP A 60 -0.98 -3.70 -26.43
N PRO A 61 -1.91 -4.61 -26.10
CA PRO A 61 -1.80 -5.41 -24.88
C PRO A 61 -0.69 -6.46 -25.01
N PRO A 62 0.07 -6.74 -23.94
CA PRO A 62 1.11 -7.75 -23.95
C PRO A 62 0.52 -9.16 -24.10
N LEU A 63 1.25 -10.05 -24.76
CA LEU A 63 0.95 -11.48 -24.76
C LEU A 63 1.12 -12.01 -23.32
N ARG A 64 0.02 -12.43 -22.71
CA ARG A 64 0.03 -12.94 -21.35
C ARG A 64 0.19 -14.46 -21.35
N SER A 65 1.23 -14.95 -20.71
CA SER A 65 1.42 -16.37 -20.45
C SER A 65 0.45 -16.95 -19.41
N SER A 66 -0.25 -16.07 -18.67
CA SER A 66 -1.18 -16.47 -17.59
C SER A 66 -2.56 -16.95 -18.03
N GLY A 67 -2.86 -16.95 -19.34
CA GLY A 67 -4.19 -17.32 -19.86
C GLY A 67 -5.31 -16.29 -19.55
N ILE A 68 -5.02 -15.22 -18.81
CA ILE A 68 -5.96 -14.15 -18.54
C ILE A 68 -6.02 -13.23 -19.76
N PRO A 69 -7.20 -13.00 -20.36
CA PRO A 69 -7.28 -12.11 -21.51
C PRO A 69 -6.93 -10.66 -21.10
N PRO A 70 -6.33 -9.88 -21.99
CA PRO A 70 -6.09 -8.46 -21.72
C PRO A 70 -7.41 -7.72 -21.50
N ALA A 71 -7.39 -6.64 -20.73
CA ALA A 71 -8.59 -5.86 -20.44
C ALA A 71 -9.29 -5.37 -21.72
N SER A 72 -8.53 -5.00 -22.75
CA SER A 72 -9.05 -4.59 -24.05
C SER A 72 -9.80 -5.69 -24.80
N ALA A 73 -9.56 -6.96 -24.51
CA ALA A 73 -10.30 -8.09 -25.10
C ALA A 73 -11.61 -8.38 -24.36
N VAL A 74 -11.78 -7.93 -23.13
CA VAL A 74 -12.94 -8.21 -22.27
C VAL A 74 -13.85 -7.00 -22.14
N LEU A 75 -13.29 -5.80 -22.15
CA LEU A 75 -13.98 -4.53 -21.94
C LEU A 75 -14.02 -3.73 -23.25
N ALA A 76 -15.18 -3.17 -23.56
CA ALA A 76 -15.35 -2.34 -24.73
C ALA A 76 -14.83 -0.91 -24.57
N ASP A 77 -14.69 -0.41 -23.34
CA ASP A 77 -14.30 0.96 -23.03
C ASP A 77 -13.29 0.98 -21.87
N PRO A 78 -12.09 1.57 -22.05
CA PRO A 78 -11.10 1.71 -20.98
C PRO A 78 -11.59 2.57 -19.80
N LYS A 79 -12.59 3.42 -20.01
CA LYS A 79 -13.16 4.27 -18.95
C LYS A 79 -13.87 3.49 -17.84
N VAL A 80 -14.23 2.23 -18.10
CA VAL A 80 -14.80 1.33 -17.07
C VAL A 80 -13.74 0.88 -16.07
N ILE A 81 -12.45 0.92 -16.47
CA ILE A 81 -11.34 0.55 -15.63
C ILE A 81 -11.06 1.67 -14.63
N ARG A 82 -10.84 1.30 -13.36
CA ARG A 82 -10.48 2.26 -12.31
C ARG A 82 -9.06 2.77 -12.48
N ASP A 83 -8.85 4.01 -12.07
CA ASP A 83 -7.53 4.62 -12.08
C ASP A 83 -6.66 4.11 -10.93
N LEU A 84 -5.35 4.02 -11.15
CA LEU A 84 -4.39 3.99 -10.06
C LEU A 84 -4.52 5.25 -9.22
N ILE A 85 -4.27 5.11 -7.91
CA ILE A 85 -4.39 6.25 -7.00
C ILE A 85 -3.10 7.06 -6.97
N ASP A 86 -1.95 6.37 -6.80
CA ASP A 86 -0.64 7.02 -6.67
C ASP A 86 0.49 5.98 -6.71
N LEU A 87 1.73 6.45 -6.76
CA LEU A 87 2.91 5.64 -6.46
C LEU A 87 3.02 5.44 -4.95
N ALA A 88 3.46 4.25 -4.53
CA ALA A 88 3.79 3.99 -3.14
C ALA A 88 5.27 4.27 -2.83
N ASP A 89 6.12 4.19 -3.87
CA ASP A 89 7.54 4.52 -3.81
C ASP A 89 7.93 5.20 -5.14
N PRO A 90 8.79 6.23 -5.17
CA PRO A 90 9.24 6.86 -6.39
C PRO A 90 10.10 5.96 -7.28
N GLU A 91 10.74 4.94 -6.71
CA GLU A 91 11.58 3.99 -7.44
C GLU A 91 10.92 2.61 -7.55
N ALA A 92 11.29 1.84 -8.58
CA ALA A 92 10.83 0.46 -8.70
C ALA A 92 11.45 -0.40 -7.60
N ALA A 93 10.61 -0.98 -6.76
CA ALA A 93 11.02 -1.80 -5.63
C ALA A 93 11.56 -3.18 -6.06
N LEU A 94 11.14 -3.67 -7.23
CA LEU A 94 11.53 -4.98 -7.76
C LEU A 94 12.10 -4.85 -9.17
N THR A 95 13.18 -5.58 -9.40
CA THR A 95 13.81 -5.69 -10.73
C THR A 95 13.04 -6.66 -11.63
N PRO A 96 13.22 -6.58 -12.98
CA PRO A 96 12.61 -7.55 -13.89
C PRO A 96 13.02 -9.01 -13.61
N ALA A 97 14.20 -9.25 -13.07
CA ALA A 97 14.65 -10.59 -12.68
C ALA A 97 13.85 -11.13 -11.47
N GLN A 98 13.59 -10.28 -10.48
CA GLN A 98 12.77 -10.63 -9.32
C GLN A 98 11.31 -10.87 -9.71
N LEU A 99 10.74 -10.08 -10.61
CA LEU A 99 9.40 -10.32 -11.15
C LEU A 99 9.29 -11.69 -11.84
N ARG A 100 10.29 -12.06 -12.66
CA ARG A 100 10.32 -13.39 -13.30
C ARG A 100 10.47 -14.51 -12.29
N LEU A 101 11.31 -14.32 -11.27
CA LEU A 101 11.52 -15.30 -10.20
C LEU A 101 10.24 -15.50 -9.39
N ALA A 102 9.57 -14.41 -8.99
CA ALA A 102 8.31 -14.48 -8.25
C ALA A 102 7.23 -15.24 -9.04
N ARG A 103 7.13 -14.99 -10.34
CA ARG A 103 6.20 -15.72 -11.22
C ARG A 103 6.55 -17.19 -11.29
N TRP A 104 7.81 -17.54 -11.48
CA TRP A 104 8.24 -18.93 -11.49
C TRP A 104 7.95 -19.65 -10.18
N VAL A 105 8.20 -19.01 -9.04
CA VAL A 105 7.86 -19.55 -7.71
C VAL A 105 6.35 -19.76 -7.59
N SER A 106 5.54 -18.79 -7.95
CA SER A 106 4.08 -18.86 -7.92
C SER A 106 3.56 -20.03 -8.75
N GLU A 107 4.03 -20.18 -9.98
CA GLU A 107 3.62 -21.26 -10.90
C GLU A 107 4.07 -22.65 -10.40
N THR A 108 5.30 -22.75 -9.90
CA THR A 108 5.90 -24.02 -9.46
C THR A 108 5.27 -24.52 -8.16
N TYR A 109 5.06 -23.64 -7.20
CA TYR A 109 4.58 -24.01 -5.86
C TYR A 109 3.08 -23.73 -5.66
N ARG A 110 2.40 -23.22 -6.69
CA ARG A 110 0.98 -22.85 -6.63
C ARG A 110 0.67 -21.85 -5.50
N ALA A 111 1.62 -20.97 -5.23
CA ALA A 111 1.49 -19.90 -4.24
C ALA A 111 0.94 -18.63 -4.90
N PRO A 112 0.17 -17.79 -4.20
CA PRO A 112 -0.30 -16.52 -4.71
C PRO A 112 0.85 -15.64 -5.17
N LEU A 113 0.74 -15.02 -6.36
CA LEU A 113 1.82 -14.24 -6.96
C LEU A 113 2.22 -13.06 -6.07
N TYR A 114 1.24 -12.39 -5.47
CA TYR A 114 1.53 -11.26 -4.57
C TYR A 114 2.37 -11.70 -3.36
N GLU A 115 2.08 -12.86 -2.77
CA GLU A 115 2.88 -13.39 -1.66
C GLU A 115 4.33 -13.65 -2.10
N CYS A 116 4.52 -14.23 -3.30
CA CYS A 116 5.86 -14.45 -3.86
C CYS A 116 6.61 -13.13 -4.11
N LEU A 117 5.92 -12.10 -4.59
CA LEU A 117 6.48 -10.76 -4.78
C LEU A 117 6.83 -10.10 -3.45
N SER A 118 5.96 -10.24 -2.44
CA SER A 118 6.15 -9.62 -1.13
C SER A 118 7.41 -10.13 -0.40
N LEU A 119 7.77 -11.41 -0.61
CA LEU A 119 9.02 -11.97 -0.08
C LEU A 119 10.29 -11.32 -0.65
N MET A 120 10.18 -10.70 -1.83
CA MET A 120 11.32 -10.06 -2.51
C MET A 120 11.36 -8.55 -2.28
N LEU A 121 10.31 -7.99 -1.69
CA LEU A 121 10.29 -6.57 -1.33
C LEU A 121 11.27 -6.29 -0.18
N PRO A 122 11.95 -5.14 -0.18
CA PRO A 122 12.74 -4.69 0.94
C PRO A 122 11.89 -4.64 2.22
N THR A 123 12.48 -5.04 3.34
CA THR A 123 11.79 -5.02 4.63
C THR A 123 11.31 -3.61 4.98
N GLY A 124 10.03 -3.48 5.30
CA GLY A 124 9.41 -2.21 5.70
C GLY A 124 8.83 -1.36 4.55
N VAL A 125 8.95 -1.81 3.31
CA VAL A 125 8.34 -1.14 2.14
C VAL A 125 6.86 -1.52 1.99
N SER A 126 6.48 -2.73 2.39
CA SER A 126 5.07 -3.11 2.45
C SER A 126 4.37 -2.38 3.60
N GLN A 127 3.53 -1.43 3.25
CA GLN A 127 2.66 -0.76 4.21
C GLN A 127 1.34 -1.53 4.28
N GLU A 128 0.99 -1.99 5.46
CA GLU A 128 -0.32 -2.57 5.70
C GLU A 128 -1.35 -1.44 5.79
N SER A 129 -2.49 -1.63 5.15
CA SER A 129 -3.63 -0.73 5.33
C SER A 129 -4.28 -1.04 6.68
N GLU A 130 -4.10 -0.14 7.63
CA GLU A 130 -4.78 -0.22 8.92
C GLU A 130 -6.22 0.26 8.79
N PRO A 131 -7.22 -0.52 9.22
CA PRO A 131 -8.58 -0.03 9.30
C PRO A 131 -8.67 1.13 10.30
N THR A 132 -9.34 2.20 9.89
CA THR A 132 -9.58 3.36 10.74
C THR A 132 -11.07 3.60 10.94
N TRP A 133 -11.39 4.33 11.98
CA TRP A 133 -12.75 4.72 12.34
C TRP A 133 -12.80 6.21 12.59
N ARG A 134 -13.90 6.84 12.21
CA ARG A 134 -14.19 8.26 12.50
C ARG A 134 -15.68 8.42 12.80
N ALA A 135 -16.03 9.42 13.60
CA ALA A 135 -17.43 9.76 13.80
C ALA A 135 -18.03 10.29 12.48
N SER A 136 -19.27 9.89 12.17
CA SER A 136 -20.05 10.46 11.07
C SER A 136 -20.68 11.81 11.48
N ALA A 137 -21.35 12.49 10.54
CA ALA A 137 -22.13 13.68 10.89
C ALA A 137 -23.22 13.37 11.94
N ASP A 138 -23.92 12.26 11.79
CA ASP A 138 -24.91 11.80 12.76
C ASP A 138 -24.25 11.39 14.09
N GLY A 139 -23.05 10.78 13.99
CA GLY A 139 -22.21 10.49 15.14
C GLY A 139 -21.75 11.73 15.90
N PHE A 140 -21.65 12.88 15.29
CA PHE A 140 -21.42 14.16 15.98
C PHE A 140 -22.70 14.77 16.54
N ALA A 141 -23.84 14.55 15.90
CA ALA A 141 -25.12 15.17 16.28
C ALA A 141 -25.82 14.44 17.45
N ILE A 142 -25.65 13.12 17.57
CA ILE A 142 -26.36 12.32 18.57
C ILE A 142 -25.97 12.72 20.00
N GLU A 143 -26.95 12.71 20.90
CA GLU A 143 -26.70 12.90 22.33
C GLU A 143 -26.04 11.65 22.92
N LEU A 144 -24.81 11.79 23.44
CA LEU A 144 -24.04 10.67 23.97
C LEU A 144 -24.70 9.91 25.12
N GLY A 145 -25.57 10.58 25.91
CA GLY A 145 -26.31 9.99 27.00
C GLY A 145 -27.30 8.92 26.56
N THR A 146 -27.72 8.89 25.32
CA THR A 146 -28.65 7.90 24.77
C THR A 146 -27.98 6.57 24.36
N LEU A 147 -26.66 6.51 24.39
CA LEU A 147 -25.90 5.35 23.98
C LEU A 147 -25.48 4.48 25.15
N PRO A 148 -25.36 3.15 24.96
CA PRO A 148 -24.68 2.27 25.89
C PRO A 148 -23.30 2.78 26.27
N GLU A 149 -22.84 2.51 27.48
CA GLU A 149 -21.61 3.08 28.04
C GLU A 149 -20.39 2.84 27.16
N LYS A 150 -20.23 1.64 26.62
CA LYS A 150 -19.08 1.27 25.77
C LYS A 150 -19.12 1.94 24.39
N GLU A 151 -20.28 1.99 23.74
CA GLU A 151 -20.47 2.70 22.48
C GLU A 151 -20.24 4.20 22.64
N ARG A 152 -20.73 4.76 23.75
CA ARG A 152 -20.52 6.15 24.12
C ARG A 152 -19.03 6.48 24.28
N ALA A 153 -18.27 5.60 24.95
CA ALA A 153 -16.83 5.78 25.11
C ALA A 153 -16.10 5.81 23.76
N ILE A 154 -16.42 4.88 22.84
CA ILE A 154 -15.84 4.85 21.50
C ILE A 154 -16.20 6.12 20.73
N LEU A 155 -17.48 6.49 20.69
CA LEU A 155 -17.94 7.65 19.92
C LEU A 155 -17.39 8.96 20.48
N TYR A 156 -17.28 9.08 21.80
CA TYR A 156 -16.64 10.22 22.45
C TYR A 156 -15.17 10.33 22.06
N PHE A 157 -14.45 9.20 22.04
CA PHE A 157 -13.06 9.17 21.61
C PHE A 157 -12.90 9.58 20.15
N LEU A 158 -13.72 9.03 19.24
CA LEU A 158 -13.72 9.36 17.82
C LEU A 158 -14.05 10.84 17.53
N ARG A 159 -14.99 11.43 18.28
CA ARG A 159 -15.30 12.87 18.18
C ARG A 159 -14.11 13.75 18.53
N ARG A 160 -13.31 13.33 19.50
CA ARG A 160 -12.17 14.10 19.99
C ARG A 160 -10.90 13.88 19.16
N SER A 161 -10.62 12.66 18.77
CA SER A 161 -9.37 12.27 18.09
C SER A 161 -9.47 12.32 16.57
N GLY A 162 -10.68 12.38 16.02
CA GLY A 162 -10.91 12.30 14.59
C GLY A 162 -10.73 10.89 14.05
N GLU A 163 -10.10 10.76 12.88
CA GLU A 163 -9.83 9.46 12.29
C GLU A 163 -8.74 8.72 13.07
N THR A 164 -9.09 7.54 13.60
CA THR A 164 -8.25 6.77 14.53
C THR A 164 -8.18 5.31 14.08
N SER A 165 -7.00 4.69 14.18
CA SER A 165 -6.82 3.28 13.85
C SER A 165 -7.47 2.35 14.88
N GLU A 166 -7.78 1.10 14.46
CA GLU A 166 -8.29 0.09 15.40
C GLU A 166 -7.26 -0.22 16.51
N HIS A 167 -5.98 -0.11 16.18
CA HIS A 167 -4.89 -0.28 17.16
C HIS A 167 -4.93 0.80 18.23
N ASP A 168 -4.99 2.08 17.84
CA ASP A 168 -5.04 3.22 18.77
C ASP A 168 -6.31 3.19 19.63
N LEU A 169 -7.45 2.79 19.04
CA LEU A 169 -8.71 2.63 19.76
C LEU A 169 -8.64 1.52 20.83
N ARG A 170 -8.03 0.39 20.49
CA ARG A 170 -7.81 -0.72 21.41
C ARG A 170 -6.95 -0.31 22.60
N ASP A 171 -5.85 0.38 22.33
CA ASP A 171 -4.93 0.84 23.36
C ASP A 171 -5.60 1.87 24.31
N ALA A 172 -6.43 2.74 23.74
CA ALA A 172 -7.15 3.75 24.51
C ALA A 172 -8.27 3.17 25.37
N LEU A 173 -9.02 2.18 24.85
CA LEU A 173 -10.23 1.68 25.47
C LEU A 173 -10.04 0.38 26.28
N ARG A 174 -8.85 -0.24 26.17
CA ARG A 174 -8.46 -1.47 26.89
C ARG A 174 -9.47 -2.62 26.74
N GLY A 175 -10.14 -2.73 25.59
CA GLY A 175 -11.10 -3.78 25.27
C GLY A 175 -10.45 -4.99 24.57
N SER A 176 -11.13 -6.13 24.58
CA SER A 176 -10.73 -7.27 23.75
C SER A 176 -11.06 -7.01 22.27
N ASP A 177 -10.27 -7.60 21.34
CA ASP A 177 -10.46 -7.42 19.90
C ASP A 177 -11.87 -7.83 19.44
N ALA A 178 -12.42 -8.90 19.98
CA ALA A 178 -13.75 -9.38 19.63
C ALA A 178 -14.85 -8.39 20.06
N GLU A 179 -14.79 -7.94 21.29
CA GLU A 179 -15.73 -6.99 21.85
C GLU A 179 -15.72 -5.64 21.11
N LEU A 180 -14.52 -5.11 20.82
CA LEU A 180 -14.38 -3.85 20.09
C LEU A 180 -14.93 -3.95 18.67
N ARG A 181 -14.73 -5.09 17.98
CA ARG A 181 -15.29 -5.30 16.63
C ARG A 181 -16.82 -5.30 16.62
N GLU A 182 -17.46 -5.92 17.62
CA GLU A 182 -18.93 -5.88 17.75
C GLU A 182 -19.43 -4.45 17.96
N LEU A 183 -18.76 -3.68 18.81
CA LEU A 183 -19.11 -2.28 19.07
C LEU A 183 -18.91 -1.39 17.85
N TYR A 184 -17.82 -1.59 17.09
CA TYR A 184 -17.60 -0.86 15.83
C TYR A 184 -18.67 -1.19 14.79
N ALA A 185 -19.04 -2.47 14.66
CA ALA A 185 -20.10 -2.89 13.76
C ALA A 185 -21.44 -2.25 14.14
N ALA A 186 -21.80 -2.24 15.43
CA ALA A 186 -23.03 -1.61 15.90
C ALA A 186 -23.09 -0.10 15.62
N LEU A 187 -21.99 0.63 15.87
CA LEU A 187 -21.91 2.06 15.54
C LEU A 187 -21.97 2.32 14.04
N PHE A 188 -21.37 1.45 13.22
CA PHE A 188 -21.40 1.55 11.76
C PHE A 188 -22.79 1.29 11.19
N GLU A 189 -23.49 0.22 11.64
CA GLU A 189 -24.85 -0.11 11.23
C GLU A 189 -25.85 0.99 11.58
N ARG A 190 -25.63 1.66 12.69
CA ARG A 190 -26.44 2.81 13.13
C ARG A 190 -26.04 4.11 12.41
N GLY A 191 -25.07 4.08 11.54
CA GLY A 191 -24.59 5.26 10.80
C GLY A 191 -23.83 6.29 11.66
N LEU A 192 -23.44 5.94 12.90
CA LEU A 192 -22.78 6.85 13.84
C LEU A 192 -21.26 6.92 13.66
N ALA A 193 -20.67 5.86 13.09
CA ALA A 193 -19.26 5.81 12.74
C ALA A 193 -19.05 5.42 11.29
N LEU A 194 -17.97 5.90 10.69
CA LEU A 194 -17.55 5.57 9.34
C LEU A 194 -16.24 4.82 9.42
N ARG A 195 -16.15 3.73 8.65
CA ARG A 195 -14.91 2.98 8.49
C ARG A 195 -14.10 3.57 7.35
N GLY A 196 -12.84 3.81 7.60
CA GLY A 196 -11.82 4.21 6.64
C GLY A 196 -10.66 3.23 6.61
N ALA A 197 -9.60 3.62 5.94
CA ALA A 197 -8.33 2.91 5.95
C ALA A 197 -7.19 3.94 5.90
N ARG A 198 -6.22 3.81 6.78
CA ARG A 198 -5.00 4.61 6.81
C ARG A 198 -3.81 3.69 6.55
N LEU A 199 -2.82 4.22 5.88
CA LEU A 199 -1.56 3.51 5.74
C LEU A 199 -0.83 3.50 7.08
N SER A 200 -0.43 2.31 7.52
CA SER A 200 0.48 2.21 8.66
C SER A 200 1.79 2.92 8.31
N SER A 201 2.39 3.57 9.31
CA SER A 201 3.72 4.13 9.13
C SER A 201 4.71 3.01 8.75
N PRO A 202 5.66 3.25 7.84
CA PRO A 202 6.66 2.25 7.48
C PRO A 202 7.30 1.65 8.73
N LYS A 203 7.28 0.32 8.86
CA LYS A 203 7.89 -0.38 10.01
C LYS A 203 9.42 -0.21 10.01
N ALA A 204 10.02 0.06 8.85
CA ALA A 204 11.43 0.34 8.70
C ALA A 204 11.71 1.83 8.93
N ARG A 205 12.61 2.11 9.87
CA ARG A 205 13.21 3.43 10.00
C ARG A 205 14.47 3.47 9.14
N PRO A 206 14.72 4.55 8.39
CA PRO A 206 15.96 4.68 7.63
C PRO A 206 17.15 4.58 8.60
N ARG A 207 18.03 3.62 8.33
CA ARG A 207 19.29 3.52 9.06
C ARG A 207 20.24 4.56 8.50
N LEU A 208 20.46 5.62 9.25
CA LEU A 208 21.43 6.65 8.88
C LEU A 208 22.82 6.12 9.20
N GLU A 209 23.63 5.95 8.16
CA GLU A 209 25.06 5.66 8.31
C GLU A 209 25.84 6.96 8.15
N ARG A 210 26.76 7.20 9.09
CA ARG A 210 27.67 8.34 8.99
C ARG A 210 28.76 7.96 7.98
N MET A 211 28.68 8.54 6.79
CA MET A 211 29.71 8.37 5.77
C MET A 211 30.74 9.49 5.88
N VAL A 212 32.01 9.10 5.83
CA VAL A 212 33.13 10.04 5.80
C VAL A 212 33.79 9.90 4.42
N ARG A 213 33.92 11.02 3.71
CA ARG A 213 34.61 11.09 2.41
C ARG A 213 35.86 11.93 2.56
N LEU A 214 36.99 11.41 2.07
CA LEU A 214 38.20 12.19 1.95
C LEU A 214 37.97 13.35 0.98
N VAL A 215 38.27 14.56 1.42
CA VAL A 215 38.16 15.79 0.60
C VAL A 215 39.46 16.08 -0.14
N VAL A 216 40.55 15.44 0.28
CA VAL A 216 41.88 15.57 -0.31
C VAL A 216 42.30 14.28 -1.01
N PRO A 217 43.20 14.32 -2.00
CA PRO A 217 43.79 13.11 -2.58
C PRO A 217 44.40 12.19 -1.52
N LEU A 218 44.32 10.88 -1.75
CA LEU A 218 44.80 9.87 -0.78
C LEU A 218 46.25 10.09 -0.36
N GLU A 219 47.12 10.47 -1.29
CA GLU A 219 48.55 10.74 -1.04
C GLU A 219 48.77 11.89 -0.02
N GLN A 220 47.95 12.93 -0.07
CA GLN A 220 48.01 14.04 0.88
C GLN A 220 47.48 13.63 2.27
N ALA A 221 46.46 12.78 2.32
CA ALA A 221 45.96 12.25 3.56
C ALA A 221 47.00 11.33 4.26
N GLU A 222 47.69 10.49 3.52
CA GLU A 222 48.76 9.63 4.03
C GLU A 222 49.97 10.41 4.57
N GLN A 223 50.36 11.48 3.86
CA GLN A 223 51.41 12.41 4.33
C GLN A 223 51.03 13.09 5.64
N ALA A 224 49.78 13.55 5.75
CA ALA A 224 49.28 14.16 6.98
C ALA A 224 49.25 13.20 8.16
N ILE A 225 48.85 11.95 7.96
CA ILE A 225 48.88 10.90 8.99
C ILE A 225 50.29 10.63 9.46
N THR A 226 51.25 10.53 8.54
CA THR A 226 52.65 10.30 8.86
C THR A 226 53.26 11.44 9.71
N THR A 227 52.82 12.66 9.47
CA THR A 227 53.27 13.84 10.22
C THR A 227 52.64 13.88 11.63
N LEU A 228 51.37 13.49 11.78
CA LEU A 228 50.70 13.43 13.08
C LEU A 228 51.17 12.31 13.97
N THR A 229 51.64 11.18 13.39
CA THR A 229 52.12 10.03 14.15
C THR A 229 53.52 10.24 14.69
N ARG A 230 54.26 11.26 14.21
CA ARG A 230 55.61 11.62 14.65
C ARG A 230 55.68 12.75 15.71
N SER A 231 54.51 13.26 16.11
CA SER A 231 54.36 14.31 17.13
C SER A 231 53.84 13.71 18.45
#